data_9f488a85aac06c8c574915fb5891b0a3
#
_entry.id   9f488a85aac06c8c574915fb5891b0a3
#
_cell.length_a   1.000
_cell.length_b   1.000
_cell.length_c   1.000
_cell.angle_alpha   90.00
_cell.angle_beta   90.00
_cell.angle_gamma   90.00
#
_symmetry.space_group_name_H-M   'P 1'
#
loop_
_entity.id
_entity.type
_entity.pdbx_description
1 polymer ?
#
loop_
_entity_poly.entity_id
_entity_poly.type
_entity_poly.pdbx_seq_one_letter_code
_entity_poly.pdbx_strand_id
1 'polypeptide(L)'
;MSLELIVMRHAKSSWSDPCLSDHDRPLNGRGRASAKAIGTWMKEEGYQPDQTLCSTSTRTRETLDQLELDTEPNYLEPLYHASEDRMLQLLQNRAKGKSVLMLGHNPGAAFFAQAILSKPPKSDAFSLFPTAAVLVVRFDTTNWRDLRFGQGTLAAFIVPRMLLPQT
;
A
#
# COMPACT_ATOMS: atom_id res chain seq x y z
N MET A 1 -3.07 9.62 -21.41
CA MET A 1 -2.35 9.68 -20.13
C MET A 1 -3.00 8.73 -19.14
N SER A 2 -2.22 8.07 -18.32
CA SER A 2 -2.73 7.07 -17.37
C SER A 2 -2.42 7.49 -15.94
N LEU A 3 -3.24 7.04 -15.00
CA LEU A 3 -2.97 7.14 -13.57
C LEU A 3 -2.29 5.87 -13.08
N GLU A 4 -1.43 6.02 -12.08
CA GLU A 4 -0.75 4.91 -11.43
C GLU A 4 -1.08 4.92 -9.95
N LEU A 5 -1.51 3.77 -9.44
CA LEU A 5 -1.81 3.58 -8.03
C LEU A 5 -0.89 2.51 -7.47
N ILE A 6 -0.25 2.83 -6.36
CA ILE A 6 0.56 1.87 -5.60
C ILE A 6 -0.20 1.57 -4.32
N VAL A 7 -0.65 0.33 -4.16
CA VAL A 7 -1.35 -0.12 -2.95
C VAL A 7 -0.38 -0.92 -2.11
N MET A 8 -0.22 -0.54 -0.86
CA MET A 8 0.71 -1.23 0.05
C MET A 8 0.04 -1.51 1.38
N ARG A 9 0.24 -2.71 1.89
CA ARG A 9 -0.06 -3.04 3.28
C ARG A 9 1.15 -2.72 4.16
N HIS A 10 0.92 -2.23 5.38
CA HIS A 10 2.01 -1.97 6.32
C HIS A 10 2.91 -3.19 6.50
N ALA A 11 4.16 -2.96 6.90
CA ALA A 11 5.13 -4.01 7.18
C ALA A 11 4.82 -4.69 8.53
N LYS A 12 5.58 -5.73 8.85
CA LYS A 12 5.31 -6.57 10.03
C LYS A 12 5.42 -5.79 11.32
N SER A 13 4.36 -5.84 12.12
CA SER A 13 4.25 -5.11 13.38
C SER A 13 4.63 -5.97 14.58
N SER A 14 4.98 -5.29 15.69
CA SER A 14 5.37 -5.91 16.94
C SER A 14 4.14 -6.20 17.81
N TRP A 15 4.15 -7.33 18.50
CA TRP A 15 3.22 -7.69 19.56
C TRP A 15 3.90 -7.76 20.94
N SER A 16 5.13 -7.24 21.06
CA SER A 16 5.94 -7.39 22.28
C SER A 16 5.45 -6.60 23.45
N ASP A 17 4.70 -5.50 23.22
CA ASP A 17 4.15 -4.66 24.28
C ASP A 17 2.62 -4.82 24.34
N PRO A 18 2.09 -5.59 25.30
CA PRO A 18 0.65 -5.81 25.42
C PRO A 18 -0.12 -4.59 25.94
N CYS A 19 0.58 -3.57 26.44
CA CYS A 19 -0.05 -2.34 26.94
C CYS A 19 -0.41 -1.35 25.84
N LEU A 20 0.12 -1.52 24.63
CA LEU A 20 -0.18 -0.62 23.52
C LEU A 20 -1.54 -0.95 22.89
N SER A 21 -2.26 0.12 22.51
CA SER A 21 -3.43 -0.05 21.66
C SER A 21 -3.01 -0.59 20.27
N ASP A 22 -3.94 -1.20 19.54
CA ASP A 22 -3.65 -1.65 18.18
C ASP A 22 -3.09 -0.53 17.31
N HIS A 23 -3.68 0.66 17.40
CA HIS A 23 -3.27 1.83 16.64
C HIS A 23 -1.81 2.22 16.89
N ASP A 24 -1.33 2.05 18.12
CA ASP A 24 0.00 2.48 18.54
C ASP A 24 1.09 1.42 18.38
N ARG A 25 0.75 0.22 17.94
CA ARG A 25 1.75 -0.85 17.76
C ARG A 25 2.77 -0.49 16.68
N PRO A 26 4.08 -0.55 16.99
CA PRO A 26 5.13 -0.23 16.03
C PRO A 26 5.47 -1.43 15.14
N LEU A 27 6.34 -1.21 14.16
CA LEU A 27 6.97 -2.29 13.42
C LEU A 27 7.94 -3.06 14.32
N ASN A 28 8.16 -4.34 13.97
CA ASN A 28 9.30 -5.08 14.53
C ASN A 28 10.51 -4.94 13.59
N GLY A 29 11.65 -5.55 13.98
CA GLY A 29 12.88 -5.45 13.19
C GLY A 29 12.72 -6.02 11.79
N ARG A 30 11.98 -7.11 11.65
CA ARG A 30 11.70 -7.75 10.35
C ARG A 30 10.85 -6.84 9.48
N GLY A 31 9.87 -6.14 10.08
CA GLY A 31 9.05 -5.16 9.36
C GLY A 31 9.86 -3.99 8.84
N ARG A 32 10.77 -3.45 9.65
CA ARG A 32 11.65 -2.36 9.20
C ARG A 32 12.52 -2.79 8.02
N ALA A 33 13.12 -3.98 8.10
CA ALA A 33 13.94 -4.51 7.02
C ALA A 33 13.13 -4.73 5.73
N SER A 34 11.91 -5.27 5.86
CA SER A 34 11.00 -5.50 4.73
C SER A 34 10.63 -4.18 4.05
N ALA A 35 10.22 -3.18 4.83
CA ALA A 35 9.84 -1.88 4.29
C ALA A 35 11.02 -1.20 3.57
N LYS A 36 12.20 -1.30 4.14
CA LYS A 36 13.41 -0.75 3.53
C LYS A 36 13.71 -1.41 2.18
N ALA A 37 13.58 -2.74 2.11
CA ALA A 37 13.78 -3.49 0.86
C ALA A 37 12.75 -3.08 -0.21
N ILE A 38 11.49 -2.91 0.18
CA ILE A 38 10.44 -2.43 -0.73
C ILE A 38 10.77 -1.02 -1.23
N GLY A 39 11.21 -0.12 -0.35
CA GLY A 39 11.60 1.24 -0.74
C GLY A 39 12.73 1.25 -1.78
N THR A 40 13.74 0.41 -1.60
CA THR A 40 14.82 0.23 -2.56
C THR A 40 14.29 -0.28 -3.90
N TRP A 41 13.43 -1.30 -3.86
CA TRP A 41 12.82 -1.85 -5.07
C TRP A 41 12.00 -0.78 -5.81
N MET A 42 11.20 0.02 -5.10
CA MET A 42 10.42 1.09 -5.72
C MET A 42 11.31 2.09 -6.46
N LYS A 43 12.43 2.49 -5.85
CA LYS A 43 13.37 3.43 -6.46
C LYS A 43 14.03 2.83 -7.70
N GLU A 44 14.46 1.58 -7.63
CA GLU A 44 15.11 0.88 -8.74
C GLU A 44 14.16 0.71 -9.93
N GLU A 45 12.87 0.48 -9.66
CA GLU A 45 11.86 0.30 -10.70
C GLU A 45 11.25 1.62 -11.17
N GLY A 46 11.61 2.74 -10.54
CA GLY A 46 11.10 4.05 -10.92
C GLY A 46 9.71 4.36 -10.39
N TYR A 47 9.25 3.67 -9.36
CA TYR A 47 7.96 3.94 -8.73
C TYR A 47 8.13 5.03 -7.67
N GLN A 48 7.97 6.28 -8.08
CA GLN A 48 8.05 7.45 -7.19
C GLN A 48 6.69 8.15 -7.20
N PRO A 49 5.88 7.98 -6.14
CA PRO A 49 4.55 8.60 -6.12
C PRO A 49 4.62 10.12 -5.96
N ASP A 50 3.68 10.81 -6.60
CA ASP A 50 3.50 12.25 -6.43
C ASP A 50 2.88 12.58 -5.08
N GLN A 51 2.09 11.66 -4.53
CA GLN A 51 1.34 11.84 -3.29
C GLN A 51 1.29 10.52 -2.53
N THR A 52 1.29 10.60 -1.20
CA THR A 52 1.06 9.44 -0.35
C THR A 52 -0.17 9.67 0.52
N LEU A 53 -1.09 8.71 0.49
CA LEU A 53 -2.22 8.61 1.41
C LEU A 53 -1.91 7.47 2.38
N CYS A 54 -1.75 7.79 3.66
CA CYS A 54 -1.28 6.84 4.66
C CYS A 54 -2.21 6.80 5.85
N SER A 55 -2.50 5.60 6.36
CA SER A 55 -3.22 5.45 7.61
C SER A 55 -2.45 6.10 8.76
N THR A 56 -3.19 6.56 9.77
CA THR A 56 -2.61 7.25 10.93
C THR A 56 -1.93 6.33 11.94
N SER A 57 -2.05 5.01 11.81
CA SER A 57 -1.44 4.08 12.78
C SER A 57 0.08 4.18 12.80
N THR A 58 0.67 3.85 13.94
CA THR A 58 2.13 3.87 14.09
C THR A 58 2.81 2.94 13.07
N ARG A 59 2.30 1.73 12.87
CA ARG A 59 2.92 0.77 11.93
C ARG A 59 2.88 1.23 10.48
N THR A 60 1.85 1.96 10.05
CA THR A 60 1.83 2.53 8.69
C THR A 60 2.78 3.73 8.57
N ARG A 61 2.83 4.59 9.59
CA ARG A 61 3.76 5.72 9.61
C ARG A 61 5.22 5.25 9.56
N GLU A 62 5.55 4.24 10.35
CA GLU A 62 6.92 3.69 10.36
C GLU A 62 7.25 2.97 9.07
N THR A 63 6.26 2.27 8.46
CA THR A 63 6.47 1.68 7.14
C THR A 63 6.83 2.76 6.13
N LEU A 64 6.07 3.84 6.10
CA LEU A 64 6.32 4.96 5.18
C LEU A 64 7.71 5.56 5.39
N ASP A 65 8.12 5.77 6.65
CA ASP A 65 9.44 6.29 6.98
C ASP A 65 10.56 5.41 6.41
N GLN A 66 10.40 4.08 6.53
CA GLN A 66 11.40 3.12 6.05
C GLN A 66 11.47 3.04 4.52
N LEU A 67 10.42 3.42 3.82
CA LEU A 67 10.44 3.47 2.35
C LEU A 67 11.38 4.56 1.83
N GLU A 68 11.63 5.59 2.61
CA GLU A 68 12.50 6.74 2.25
C GLU A 68 12.11 7.37 0.91
N LEU A 69 10.79 7.58 0.73
CA LEU A 69 10.27 8.21 -0.48
C LEU A 69 10.29 9.75 -0.35
N ASP A 70 10.53 10.41 -1.47
CA ASP A 70 10.50 11.88 -1.54
C ASP A 70 9.09 12.36 -1.86
N THR A 71 8.21 12.27 -0.87
CA THR A 71 6.80 12.65 -1.00
C THR A 71 6.28 13.11 0.37
N GLU A 72 5.45 14.15 0.36
CA GLU A 72 4.79 14.58 1.59
C GLU A 72 3.61 13.65 1.89
N PRO A 73 3.55 13.06 3.09
CA PRO A 73 2.46 12.18 3.43
C PRO A 73 1.19 12.96 3.81
N ASN A 74 0.05 12.42 3.39
CA ASN A 74 -1.26 12.80 3.89
C ASN A 74 -1.74 11.67 4.79
N TYR A 75 -1.76 11.90 6.10
CA TYR A 75 -2.23 10.91 7.06
C TYR A 75 -3.74 11.01 7.18
N LEU A 76 -4.42 9.91 6.87
CA LEU A 76 -5.89 9.85 6.83
C LEU A 76 -6.40 8.80 7.81
N GLU A 77 -7.06 9.26 8.87
CA GLU A 77 -7.67 8.36 9.85
C GLU A 77 -8.66 7.39 9.22
N PRO A 78 -9.50 7.80 8.23
CA PRO A 78 -10.40 6.86 7.58
C PRO A 78 -9.74 5.68 6.88
N LEU A 79 -8.43 5.70 6.63
CA LEU A 79 -7.71 4.53 6.11
C LEU A 79 -7.45 3.48 7.18
N TYR A 80 -7.48 3.85 8.46
CA TYR A 80 -7.35 2.89 9.56
C TYR A 80 -8.57 1.99 9.58
N HIS A 81 -8.37 0.68 9.36
CA HIS A 81 -9.43 -0.32 9.24
C HIS A 81 -10.44 -0.05 8.10
N ALA A 82 -9.99 0.62 7.02
CA ALA A 82 -10.86 0.93 5.89
C ALA A 82 -11.27 -0.34 5.13
N SER A 83 -12.52 -0.36 4.69
CA SER A 83 -13.00 -1.34 3.72
C SER A 83 -12.50 -0.97 2.32
N GLU A 84 -12.65 -1.90 1.37
CA GLU A 84 -12.32 -1.62 -0.04
C GLU A 84 -13.14 -0.46 -0.60
N ASP A 85 -14.41 -0.36 -0.22
CA ASP A 85 -15.27 0.73 -0.67
C ASP A 85 -14.77 2.08 -0.13
N ARG A 86 -14.39 2.13 1.13
CA ARG A 86 -13.85 3.34 1.74
C ARG A 86 -12.54 3.74 1.07
N MET A 87 -11.67 2.78 0.77
CA MET A 87 -10.41 3.04 0.09
C MET A 87 -10.65 3.65 -1.29
N LEU A 88 -11.62 3.13 -2.05
CA LEU A 88 -11.98 3.70 -3.34
C LEU A 88 -12.50 5.13 -3.20
N GLN A 89 -13.40 5.39 -2.24
CA GLN A 89 -13.92 6.73 -1.99
C GLN A 89 -12.82 7.72 -1.64
N LEU A 90 -11.85 7.32 -0.83
CA LEU A 90 -10.72 8.18 -0.45
C LEU A 90 -9.87 8.53 -1.66
N LEU A 91 -9.61 7.58 -2.55
CA LEU A 91 -8.90 7.84 -3.79
C LEU A 91 -9.67 8.82 -4.67
N GLN A 92 -10.97 8.58 -4.86
CA GLN A 92 -11.82 9.45 -5.68
C GLN A 92 -11.85 10.89 -5.16
N ASN A 93 -11.83 11.07 -3.85
CA ASN A 93 -12.00 12.39 -3.22
C ASN A 93 -10.69 13.07 -2.86
N ARG A 94 -9.63 12.34 -2.61
CA ARG A 94 -8.39 12.88 -2.03
C ARG A 94 -7.14 12.68 -2.89
N ALA A 95 -7.16 11.79 -3.87
CA ALA A 95 -5.97 11.53 -4.69
C ALA A 95 -5.70 12.69 -5.64
N LYS A 96 -4.43 13.02 -5.82
CA LYS A 96 -3.95 14.10 -6.69
C LYS A 96 -2.68 13.63 -7.41
N GLY A 97 -2.40 14.25 -8.56
CA GLY A 97 -1.24 13.92 -9.34
C GLY A 97 -1.47 12.69 -10.21
N LYS A 98 -0.41 12.15 -10.77
CA LYS A 98 -0.46 11.01 -11.70
C LYS A 98 -0.16 9.68 -11.03
N SER A 99 0.58 9.70 -9.94
CA SER A 99 0.97 8.50 -9.20
C SER A 99 0.72 8.71 -7.72
N VAL A 100 -0.05 7.80 -7.10
CA VAL A 100 -0.42 7.89 -5.69
C VAL A 100 -0.09 6.58 -5.00
N LEU A 101 0.57 6.66 -3.84
CA LEU A 101 0.74 5.54 -2.93
C LEU A 101 -0.38 5.58 -1.89
N MET A 102 -1.07 4.46 -1.71
CA MET A 102 -2.05 4.27 -0.64
C MET A 102 -1.56 3.16 0.28
N LEU A 103 -1.28 3.52 1.53
CA LEU A 103 -0.66 2.62 2.52
C LEU A 103 -1.66 2.39 3.65
N GLY A 104 -2.09 1.14 3.79
CA GLY A 104 -3.14 0.77 4.72
C GLY A 104 -3.00 -0.64 5.30
N HIS A 105 -4.14 -1.26 5.53
CA HIS A 105 -4.28 -2.47 6.35
C HIS A 105 -5.11 -3.55 5.67
N ASN A 106 -4.89 -4.79 6.05
CA ASN A 106 -5.81 -5.88 5.75
C ASN A 106 -6.95 -5.91 6.79
N PRO A 107 -8.14 -6.42 6.44
CA PRO A 107 -8.44 -7.08 5.16
C PRO A 107 -8.73 -6.13 4.00
N GLY A 108 -8.90 -4.84 4.26
CA GLY A 108 -9.27 -3.85 3.25
C GLY A 108 -8.33 -3.84 2.05
N ALA A 109 -7.01 -3.85 2.28
CA ALA A 109 -6.02 -3.83 1.19
C ALA A 109 -6.13 -5.06 0.29
N ALA A 110 -6.28 -6.25 0.88
CA ALA A 110 -6.43 -7.49 0.12
C ALA A 110 -7.71 -7.47 -0.74
N PHE A 111 -8.83 -7.07 -0.16
CA PHE A 111 -10.10 -6.97 -0.89
C PHE A 111 -10.05 -5.89 -1.97
N PHE A 112 -9.44 -4.76 -1.66
CA PHE A 112 -9.27 -3.68 -2.63
C PHE A 112 -8.44 -4.14 -3.83
N ALA A 113 -7.33 -4.81 -3.58
CA ALA A 113 -6.44 -5.32 -4.63
C ALA A 113 -7.18 -6.26 -5.59
N GLN A 114 -8.01 -7.16 -5.05
CA GLN A 114 -8.84 -8.06 -5.85
C GLN A 114 -9.87 -7.29 -6.68
N ALA A 115 -10.52 -6.32 -6.07
CA ALA A 115 -11.65 -5.62 -6.69
C ALA A 115 -11.22 -4.63 -7.77
N ILE A 116 -10.05 -3.99 -7.60
CA ILE A 116 -9.63 -2.90 -8.48
C ILE A 116 -9.12 -3.40 -9.84
N LEU A 117 -8.58 -4.61 -9.91
CA LEU A 117 -8.01 -5.17 -11.13
C LEU A 117 -9.09 -5.79 -12.03
N SER A 118 -8.94 -5.59 -13.34
CA SER A 118 -9.80 -6.25 -14.32
C SER A 118 -9.55 -7.76 -14.36
N LYS A 119 -8.29 -8.17 -14.16
CA LYS A 119 -7.87 -9.58 -14.13
C LYS A 119 -6.94 -9.83 -12.96
N PRO A 120 -7.49 -10.06 -11.76
CA PRO A 120 -6.62 -10.32 -10.59
C PRO A 120 -5.82 -11.61 -10.76
N PRO A 121 -4.56 -11.63 -10.32
CA PRO A 121 -3.76 -12.86 -10.34
C PRO A 121 -4.39 -13.96 -9.48
N LYS A 122 -4.23 -15.20 -9.90
CA LYS A 122 -4.69 -16.39 -9.17
C LYS A 122 -3.51 -16.98 -8.40
N SER A 123 -3.04 -16.27 -7.38
CA SER A 123 -1.97 -16.76 -6.51
C SER A 123 -2.34 -16.53 -5.06
N ASP A 124 -1.84 -17.39 -4.18
CA ASP A 124 -2.09 -17.28 -2.74
C ASP A 124 -1.47 -16.01 -2.19
N ALA A 125 -0.26 -15.67 -2.62
CA ALA A 125 0.42 -14.47 -2.17
C ALA A 125 -0.39 -13.20 -2.49
N PHE A 126 -0.98 -13.13 -3.67
CA PHE A 126 -1.82 -12.00 -4.05
C PHE A 126 -3.10 -11.97 -3.22
N SER A 127 -3.78 -13.11 -3.07
CA SER A 127 -5.03 -13.20 -2.31
C SER A 127 -4.85 -12.86 -0.84
N LEU A 128 -3.76 -13.31 -0.23
CA LEU A 128 -3.45 -13.03 1.17
C LEU A 128 -2.96 -11.60 1.40
N PHE A 129 -2.30 -11.03 0.41
CA PHE A 129 -1.72 -9.69 0.47
C PHE A 129 -0.93 -9.51 1.78
N PRO A 130 0.20 -10.21 1.93
CA PRO A 130 0.92 -10.24 3.21
C PRO A 130 1.49 -8.88 3.59
N THR A 131 2.02 -8.77 4.81
CA THR A 131 2.64 -7.53 5.28
C THR A 131 3.70 -7.03 4.30
N ALA A 132 3.70 -5.72 4.05
CA ALA A 132 4.54 -5.03 3.08
C ALA A 132 4.33 -5.47 1.62
N ALA A 133 3.25 -6.19 1.31
CA ALA A 133 2.88 -6.46 -0.09
C ALA A 133 2.59 -5.16 -0.82
N VAL A 134 3.02 -5.08 -2.06
CA VAL A 134 2.82 -3.90 -2.92
C VAL A 134 2.22 -4.33 -4.26
N LEU A 135 1.15 -3.67 -4.64
CA LEU A 135 0.52 -3.79 -5.95
C LEU A 135 0.63 -2.47 -6.68
N VAL A 136 1.13 -2.49 -7.91
CA VAL A 136 1.13 -1.32 -8.79
C VAL A 136 0.09 -1.53 -9.88
N VAL A 137 -0.83 -0.58 -10.00
CA VAL A 137 -1.98 -0.64 -10.91
C VAL A 137 -1.97 0.58 -11.81
N ARG A 138 -2.26 0.38 -13.09
CA ARG A 138 -2.44 1.47 -14.04
C ARG A 138 -3.88 1.55 -14.51
N PHE A 139 -4.34 2.79 -14.70
CA PHE A 139 -5.69 3.07 -15.13
C PHE A 139 -5.67 3.93 -16.40
N ASP A 140 -6.54 3.59 -17.32
CA ASP A 140 -6.72 4.35 -18.55
C ASP A 140 -7.74 5.46 -18.32
N THR A 141 -7.41 6.37 -17.40
CA THR A 141 -8.19 7.56 -17.07
C THR A 141 -7.24 8.64 -16.60
N THR A 142 -7.68 9.90 -16.66
CA THR A 142 -6.87 11.06 -16.23
C THR A 142 -7.40 11.70 -14.94
N ASN A 143 -8.52 11.20 -14.41
CA ASN A 143 -9.17 11.80 -13.25
C ASN A 143 -9.46 10.73 -12.20
N TRP A 144 -8.91 10.91 -10.98
CA TRP A 144 -9.12 9.99 -9.87
C TRP A 144 -10.60 9.83 -9.51
N ARG A 145 -11.43 10.86 -9.74
CA ARG A 145 -12.87 10.78 -9.47
C ARG A 145 -13.58 9.73 -10.33
N ASP A 146 -13.01 9.39 -11.46
CA ASP A 146 -13.58 8.42 -12.40
C ASP A 146 -13.15 6.98 -12.10
N LEU A 147 -12.34 6.78 -11.07
CA LEU A 147 -11.87 5.45 -10.69
C LEU A 147 -13.03 4.56 -10.29
N ARG A 148 -13.03 3.32 -10.81
CA ARG A 148 -14.05 2.30 -10.51
C ARG A 148 -13.36 0.96 -10.33
N PHE A 149 -13.99 0.07 -9.57
CA PHE A 149 -13.52 -1.30 -9.47
C PHE A 149 -13.54 -1.99 -10.84
N GLY A 150 -12.62 -2.93 -11.04
CA GLY A 150 -12.54 -3.72 -12.28
C GLY A 150 -11.88 -3.03 -13.44
N GLN A 151 -11.34 -1.84 -13.27
CA GLN A 151 -10.71 -1.06 -14.35
C GLN A 151 -9.20 -1.14 -14.40
N GLY A 152 -8.57 -1.56 -13.32
CA GLY A 152 -7.12 -1.52 -13.20
C GLY A 152 -6.41 -2.61 -13.98
N THR A 153 -5.24 -2.27 -14.52
CA THR A 153 -4.32 -3.22 -15.15
C THR A 153 -3.13 -3.41 -14.23
N LEU A 154 -2.78 -4.67 -13.93
CA LEU A 154 -1.64 -4.98 -13.08
C LEU A 154 -0.34 -4.57 -13.78
N ALA A 155 0.45 -3.71 -13.13
CA ALA A 155 1.78 -3.33 -13.58
C ALA A 155 2.86 -4.14 -12.84
N ALA A 156 2.70 -4.32 -11.51
CA ALA A 156 3.64 -5.10 -10.71
C ALA A 156 2.97 -5.58 -9.43
N PHE A 157 3.43 -6.69 -8.91
CA PHE A 157 3.09 -7.17 -7.56
C PHE A 157 4.34 -7.76 -6.94
N ILE A 158 4.67 -7.31 -5.73
CA ILE A 158 5.87 -7.77 -5.01
C ILE A 158 5.54 -7.99 -3.53
N VAL A 159 6.18 -9.01 -2.95
CA VAL A 159 6.15 -9.26 -1.51
C VAL A 159 7.60 -9.32 -1.01
N PRO A 160 7.86 -9.00 0.28
CA PRO A 160 9.23 -8.91 0.79
C PRO A 160 10.08 -10.16 0.58
N ARG A 161 9.49 -11.35 0.68
CA ARG A 161 10.24 -12.61 0.50
C ARG A 161 10.87 -12.75 -0.88
N MET A 162 10.37 -12.00 -1.88
CA MET A 162 10.95 -11.99 -3.23
C MET A 162 12.21 -11.14 -3.32
N LEU A 163 12.42 -10.26 -2.33
CA LEU A 163 13.52 -9.28 -2.31
C LEU A 163 14.58 -9.62 -1.26
N LEU A 164 14.20 -10.26 -0.17
CA LEU A 164 15.10 -10.55 0.95
C LEU A 164 15.59 -11.98 0.87
N PRO A 165 16.87 -12.22 1.26
CA PRO A 165 17.40 -13.57 1.36
C PRO A 165 16.55 -14.41 2.33
N GLN A 166 16.28 -15.64 1.97
CA GLN A 166 15.64 -16.59 2.86
C GLN A 166 16.69 -17.15 3.81
N THR A 167 16.41 -17.06 5.11
CA THR A 167 17.25 -17.66 6.14
C THR A 167 16.63 -18.94 6.65
#